data_018b2242293384ff7ab4da1e1a188bf8
#
_entry.id   018b2242293384ff7ab4da1e1a188bf8
#
_cell.length_a   1.000
_cell.length_b   1.000
_cell.length_c   1.000
_cell.angle_alpha   90.00
_cell.angle_beta   90.00
_cell.angle_gamma   90.00
#
_symmetry.space_group_name_H-M   'P 1'
#
loop_
_entity.id
_entity.type
_entity.pdbx_description
1 polymer ?
#
loop_
_entity_poly.entity_id
_entity_poly.type
_entity_poly.pdbx_seq_one_letter_code
_entity_poly.pdbx_strand_id
1 'polypeptide(L)'
;MPKKSETTEQDNLRFYEQLRKVPQEALKSIGAGRLKGMSDVNPMWRIKAMTEAFGPCGIGWKYEITKQWHETYGQEIKAFCNINLYIKVDNVWSEPIPGTGGSSFVALESKGP
;
A
#
# COMPACT_ATOMS: atom_id res chain seq x y z
N MET A 1 -13.68 -15.52 -29.24
CA MET A 1 -12.74 -15.37 -28.17
C MET A 1 -12.60 -13.95 -27.72
N PRO A 2 -12.81 -13.72 -26.46
CA PRO A 2 -12.69 -12.35 -25.99
C PRO A 2 -11.29 -11.82 -26.17
N LYS A 3 -11.23 -10.59 -26.53
CA LYS A 3 -9.98 -9.94 -26.81
C LYS A 3 -9.56 -9.12 -25.64
N LYS A 4 -8.95 -9.76 -24.67
CA LYS A 4 -8.49 -9.02 -23.51
C LYS A 4 -7.47 -7.96 -23.87
N SER A 5 -6.77 -8.20 -24.98
CA SER A 5 -5.82 -7.23 -25.45
C SER A 5 -6.46 -5.97 -25.99
N GLU A 6 -7.77 -6.00 -26.18
CA GLU A 6 -8.49 -4.84 -26.68
C GLU A 6 -9.05 -3.98 -25.57
N THR A 7 -8.44 -4.03 -24.40
CA THR A 7 -8.81 -3.19 -23.30
C THR A 7 -8.65 -1.73 -23.68
N THR A 8 -9.69 -0.93 -23.45
CA THR A 8 -9.60 0.50 -23.75
C THR A 8 -8.77 1.19 -22.69
N GLU A 9 -8.37 2.42 -23.00
CA GLU A 9 -7.64 3.22 -22.03
C GLU A 9 -8.45 3.38 -20.74
N GLN A 10 -9.77 3.57 -20.87
CA GLN A 10 -10.62 3.69 -19.69
C GLN A 10 -10.61 2.43 -18.85
N ASP A 11 -10.62 1.25 -19.49
CA ASP A 11 -10.57 0.00 -18.75
C ASP A 11 -9.26 -0.15 -18.02
N ASN A 12 -8.17 0.27 -18.65
CA ASN A 12 -6.86 0.19 -18.04
C ASN A 12 -6.73 1.09 -16.83
N LEU A 13 -7.46 2.20 -16.83
CA LEU A 13 -7.36 3.19 -15.77
C LEU A 13 -8.43 3.04 -14.68
N ARG A 14 -9.33 2.08 -14.82
CA ARG A 14 -10.48 2.01 -13.91
C ARG A 14 -10.06 1.81 -12.45
N PHE A 15 -9.08 0.97 -12.20
CA PHE A 15 -8.63 0.77 -10.83
C PHE A 15 -7.84 1.97 -10.33
N TYR A 16 -7.04 2.57 -11.20
CA TYR A 16 -6.32 3.77 -10.85
C TYR A 16 -7.29 4.88 -10.45
N GLU A 17 -8.34 5.10 -11.25
CA GLU A 17 -9.31 6.13 -10.95
C GLU A 17 -10.09 5.85 -9.68
N GLN A 18 -10.41 4.58 -9.45
CA GLN A 18 -11.14 4.18 -8.26
C GLN A 18 -10.31 4.39 -6.99
N LEU A 19 -9.01 4.13 -7.06
CA LEU A 19 -8.16 4.09 -5.87
C LEU A 19 -7.37 5.37 -5.62
N ARG A 20 -7.33 6.29 -6.56
CA ARG A 20 -6.47 7.45 -6.42
C ARG A 20 -7.02 8.53 -5.50
N LYS A 21 -8.32 8.55 -5.30
CA LYS A 21 -8.95 9.57 -4.47
C LYS A 21 -9.16 9.05 -3.07
N VAL A 22 -8.51 9.70 -2.12
CA VAL A 22 -8.64 9.34 -0.72
C VAL A 22 -9.70 10.26 -0.10
N PRO A 23 -10.78 9.69 0.47
CA PRO A 23 -11.79 10.54 1.08
C PRO A 23 -11.23 11.29 2.28
N GLN A 24 -11.81 12.44 2.54
CA GLN A 24 -11.33 13.31 3.61
C GLN A 24 -11.29 12.61 4.95
N GLU A 25 -12.27 11.77 5.22
CA GLU A 25 -12.36 11.07 6.50
C GLU A 25 -11.26 10.04 6.70
N ALA A 26 -10.58 9.65 5.64
CA ALA A 26 -9.46 8.71 5.74
C ALA A 26 -8.12 9.40 5.90
N LEU A 27 -8.09 10.72 5.87
CA LEU A 27 -6.86 11.50 6.01
C LEU A 27 -6.70 11.93 7.45
N LYS A 28 -5.45 11.90 7.89
CA LYS A 28 -5.10 12.34 9.23
C LYS A 28 -3.92 13.28 9.13
N SER A 29 -4.09 14.46 9.72
CA SER A 29 -3.02 15.44 9.77
C SER A 29 -1.86 14.95 10.60
N ILE A 30 -0.67 15.18 10.11
CA ILE A 30 0.54 14.90 10.87
C ILE A 30 0.88 16.16 11.64
N GLY A 31 0.82 16.06 12.97
CA GLY A 31 0.92 17.24 13.83
C GLY A 31 2.30 17.59 14.30
N ALA A 32 3.30 16.72 14.08
CA ALA A 32 4.63 16.96 14.62
C ALA A 32 5.68 16.31 13.76
N GLY A 33 6.94 16.70 13.98
CA GLY A 33 8.06 16.16 13.26
C GLY A 33 8.23 16.83 11.91
N ARG A 34 9.14 16.29 11.11
CA ARG A 34 9.46 16.89 9.81
C ARG A 34 8.31 16.81 8.80
N LEU A 35 7.33 15.96 9.08
CA LEU A 35 6.18 15.79 8.19
C LEU A 35 4.98 16.60 8.66
N LYS A 36 5.20 17.50 9.62
CA LYS A 36 4.11 18.34 10.15
C LYS A 36 3.41 19.09 9.03
N GLY A 37 2.11 19.08 9.06
CA GLY A 37 1.30 19.76 8.04
C GLY A 37 0.92 18.90 6.87
N MET A 38 1.52 17.73 6.75
CA MET A 38 1.14 16.78 5.71
C MET A 38 0.03 15.87 6.23
N SER A 39 -0.61 15.17 5.32
CA SER A 39 -1.67 14.23 5.68
C SER A 39 -1.20 12.80 5.52
N ASP A 40 -1.70 11.96 6.40
CA ASP A 40 -1.43 10.54 6.34
C ASP A 40 -2.72 9.80 6.01
N VAL A 41 -2.62 8.72 5.27
CA VAL A 41 -3.78 7.91 4.87
C VAL A 41 -3.99 6.82 5.90
N ASN A 42 -5.21 6.71 6.40
CA ASN A 42 -5.56 5.64 7.33
C ASN A 42 -5.31 4.29 6.67
N PRO A 43 -4.47 3.42 7.27
CA PRO A 43 -4.19 2.12 6.64
C PRO A 43 -5.43 1.26 6.43
N MET A 44 -6.41 1.35 7.30
CA MET A 44 -7.64 0.58 7.13
C MET A 44 -8.41 1.02 5.91
N TRP A 45 -8.30 2.30 5.53
CA TRP A 45 -8.93 2.75 4.30
C TRP A 45 -8.30 2.06 3.09
N ARG A 46 -6.99 1.85 3.11
CA ARG A 46 -6.31 1.17 2.00
C ARG A 46 -6.82 -0.25 1.86
N ILE A 47 -7.01 -0.93 2.97
CA ILE A 47 -7.55 -2.30 2.95
C ILE A 47 -8.97 -2.29 2.44
N LYS A 48 -9.77 -1.33 2.88
CA LYS A 48 -11.15 -1.19 2.42
C LYS A 48 -11.20 -0.94 0.92
N ALA A 49 -10.34 -0.06 0.43
CA ALA A 49 -10.30 0.28 -0.99
C ALA A 49 -9.94 -0.94 -1.84
N MET A 50 -8.96 -1.73 -1.39
CA MET A 50 -8.59 -2.95 -2.10
C MET A 50 -9.73 -3.96 -2.08
N THR A 51 -10.42 -4.05 -0.94
CA THR A 51 -11.54 -4.97 -0.82
C THR A 51 -12.69 -4.57 -1.74
N GLU A 52 -12.96 -3.28 -1.84
CA GLU A 52 -14.01 -2.80 -2.75
C GLU A 52 -13.63 -3.00 -4.20
N ALA A 53 -12.36 -2.86 -4.53
CA ALA A 53 -11.93 -2.96 -5.92
C ALA A 53 -11.80 -4.42 -6.38
N PHE A 54 -11.33 -5.31 -5.52
CA PHE A 54 -10.95 -6.66 -5.93
C PHE A 54 -11.66 -7.76 -5.16
N GLY A 55 -12.24 -7.46 -4.01
CA GLY A 55 -12.86 -8.46 -3.16
C GLY A 55 -12.06 -8.67 -1.90
N PRO A 56 -12.50 -9.59 -1.03
CA PRO A 56 -11.80 -9.83 0.23
C PRO A 56 -10.38 -10.33 0.04
N CYS A 57 -9.52 -9.98 0.98
CA CYS A 57 -8.13 -10.42 0.95
C CYS A 57 -8.09 -11.96 0.99
N GLY A 58 -7.29 -12.53 0.11
CA GLY A 58 -7.22 -13.98 -0.05
C GLY A 58 -8.11 -14.51 -1.14
N ILE A 59 -9.14 -13.77 -1.51
CA ILE A 59 -10.07 -14.18 -2.57
C ILE A 59 -9.90 -13.32 -3.81
N GLY A 60 -9.88 -12.00 -3.66
CA GLY A 60 -9.74 -11.09 -4.79
C GLY A 60 -8.40 -10.42 -4.87
N TRP A 61 -7.66 -10.41 -3.78
CA TRP A 61 -6.28 -9.91 -3.74
C TRP A 61 -5.59 -10.61 -2.59
N LYS A 62 -4.27 -10.67 -2.64
CA LYS A 62 -3.48 -11.27 -1.58
C LYS A 62 -2.06 -10.77 -1.68
N TYR A 63 -1.30 -11.00 -0.63
CA TYR A 63 0.10 -10.62 -0.64
C TYR A 63 0.93 -11.70 0.03
N GLU A 64 2.21 -11.68 -0.29
CA GLU A 64 3.17 -12.62 0.23
C GLU A 64 4.37 -11.82 0.71
N ILE A 65 4.80 -12.04 1.93
CA ILE A 65 5.99 -11.37 2.45
C ILE A 65 7.19 -12.21 2.01
N THR A 66 8.04 -11.60 1.18
CA THR A 66 9.18 -12.33 0.65
C THR A 66 10.45 -12.11 1.46
N LYS A 67 10.54 -10.98 2.16
CA LYS A 67 11.70 -10.69 2.98
C LYS A 67 11.34 -9.65 4.03
N GLN A 68 11.82 -9.86 5.24
CA GLN A 68 11.72 -8.87 6.30
C GLN A 68 13.09 -8.74 6.93
N TRP A 69 13.50 -7.52 7.21
CA TRP A 69 14.79 -7.27 7.85
C TRP A 69 14.78 -5.90 8.49
N HIS A 70 15.79 -5.63 9.28
CA HIS A 70 15.96 -4.31 9.84
C HIS A 70 17.42 -3.90 9.69
N GLU A 71 17.63 -2.60 9.71
CA GLU A 71 18.96 -2.00 9.59
C GLU A 71 19.12 -0.93 10.66
N THR A 72 20.34 -0.79 11.12
CA THR A 72 20.66 0.18 12.15
C THR A 72 21.45 1.32 11.52
N TYR A 73 20.98 2.53 11.75
CA TYR A 73 21.66 3.74 11.29
C TYR A 73 21.88 4.62 12.52
N GLY A 74 23.10 4.55 13.07
CA GLY A 74 23.41 5.27 14.31
C GLY A 74 22.51 4.77 15.43
N GLN A 75 21.65 5.63 15.93
CA GLN A 75 20.76 5.31 17.03
C GLN A 75 19.34 4.97 16.55
N GLU A 76 19.17 4.78 15.25
CA GLU A 76 17.88 4.53 14.66
C GLU A 76 17.85 3.12 14.11
N ILE A 77 16.74 2.41 14.35
CA ILE A 77 16.52 1.10 13.78
C ILE A 77 15.33 1.20 12.83
N LYS A 78 15.53 0.78 11.59
CA LYS A 78 14.51 0.80 10.56
C LYS A 78 14.16 -0.62 10.16
N ALA A 79 12.88 -0.88 10.07
CA ALA A 79 12.37 -2.17 9.62
C ALA A 79 11.94 -2.05 8.17
N PHE A 80 12.23 -3.09 7.41
CA PHE A 80 11.90 -3.14 5.99
C PHE A 80 11.18 -4.44 5.67
N CYS A 81 10.38 -4.38 4.63
CA CYS A 81 9.60 -5.53 4.20
C CYS A 81 9.45 -5.50 2.69
N ASN A 82 9.74 -6.61 2.05
CA ASN A 82 9.42 -6.80 0.64
C ASN A 82 8.22 -7.72 0.54
N ILE A 83 7.31 -7.38 -0.32
CA ILE A 83 6.13 -8.21 -0.56
C ILE A 83 5.94 -8.41 -2.05
N ASN A 84 5.20 -9.45 -2.38
CA ASN A 84 4.59 -9.60 -3.68
C ASN A 84 3.09 -9.47 -3.49
N LEU A 85 2.47 -8.58 -4.25
CA LEU A 85 1.04 -8.39 -4.25
C LEU A 85 0.46 -9.11 -5.44
N TYR A 86 -0.69 -9.73 -5.24
CA TYR A 86 -1.44 -10.39 -6.30
C TYR A 86 -2.86 -9.86 -6.30
N ILE A 87 -3.35 -9.53 -7.47
CA ILE A 87 -4.75 -9.12 -7.61
C ILE A 87 -5.43 -10.07 -8.59
N LYS A 88 -6.74 -10.20 -8.43
CA LYS A 88 -7.53 -11.07 -9.29
C LYS A 88 -8.48 -10.22 -10.10
N VAL A 89 -8.36 -10.31 -11.40
CA VAL A 89 -9.21 -9.55 -12.31
C VAL A 89 -9.75 -10.52 -13.33
N ASP A 90 -11.08 -10.49 -13.53
CA ASP A 90 -11.76 -11.39 -14.45
C ASP A 90 -11.43 -12.84 -14.16
N ASN A 91 -11.40 -13.19 -12.88
CA ASN A 91 -11.15 -14.56 -12.41
C ASN A 91 -9.73 -15.05 -12.67
N VAL A 92 -8.79 -14.17 -12.95
CA VAL A 92 -7.41 -14.54 -13.23
C VAL A 92 -6.48 -13.79 -12.28
N TRP A 93 -5.60 -14.55 -11.62
CA TRP A 93 -4.61 -13.94 -10.74
C TRP A 93 -3.50 -13.28 -11.55
N SER A 94 -3.06 -12.13 -11.09
CA SER A 94 -1.96 -11.42 -11.71
C SER A 94 -0.63 -12.11 -11.43
N GLU A 95 0.38 -11.72 -12.19
CA GLU A 95 1.76 -12.01 -11.83
C GLU A 95 2.11 -11.26 -10.56
N PRO A 96 3.16 -11.69 -9.84
CA PRO A 96 3.53 -10.98 -8.62
C PRO A 96 3.88 -9.52 -8.89
N ILE A 97 3.35 -8.64 -8.06
CA ILE A 97 3.63 -7.20 -8.16
C ILE A 97 4.51 -6.85 -6.97
N PRO A 98 5.79 -6.57 -7.18
CA PRO A 98 6.70 -6.36 -6.06
C PRO A 98 6.47 -5.01 -5.40
N GLY A 99 6.64 -4.99 -4.09
CA GLY A 99 6.57 -3.76 -3.33
C GLY A 99 7.53 -3.81 -2.17
N THR A 100 7.99 -2.64 -1.76
CA THR A 100 8.90 -2.51 -0.62
C THR A 100 8.39 -1.40 0.26
N GLY A 101 8.38 -1.66 1.56
CA GLY A 101 8.02 -0.66 2.54
C GLY A 101 8.97 -0.70 3.71
N GLY A 102 9.01 0.39 4.45
CA GLY A 102 9.87 0.46 5.61
C GLY A 102 9.39 1.52 6.59
N SER A 103 9.86 1.38 7.82
CA SER A 103 9.46 2.29 8.88
C SER A 103 10.52 2.29 9.98
N SER A 104 10.77 3.45 10.57
CA SER A 104 11.57 3.54 11.78
C SER A 104 10.71 3.13 12.96
N PHE A 105 11.19 2.16 13.75
CA PHE A 105 10.44 1.77 14.93
C PHE A 105 11.22 2.04 16.22
N VAL A 106 12.49 2.37 16.12
CA VAL A 106 13.27 2.85 17.24
C VAL A 106 14.10 4.03 16.76
N ALA A 107 13.93 5.18 17.39
CA ALA A 107 14.70 6.35 17.05
C ALA A 107 14.91 7.16 18.30
N LEU A 108 16.14 7.64 18.50
CA LEU A 108 16.45 8.55 19.59
C LEU A 108 16.28 9.97 19.07
N GLU A 109 15.34 10.67 19.68
CA GLU A 109 15.12 12.06 19.34
C GLU A 109 15.65 12.93 20.47
N SER A 110 15.91 14.18 20.18
CA SER A 110 16.49 15.09 21.15
C SER A 110 15.64 15.21 22.41
N LYS A 111 14.37 14.95 22.33
CA LYS A 111 13.48 15.03 23.48
C LYS A 111 13.19 13.68 24.08
N GLY A 112 13.87 12.68 23.63
CA GLY A 112 13.61 11.34 24.07
C GLY A 112 12.31 10.80 23.50
N PRO A 113 11.96 9.60 23.87
CA PRO A 113 10.73 8.98 23.36
C PRO A 113 9.51 9.62 23.94
#